data_940b1b4650ecb1ad4b6d513b90187b30
#
_entry.id   940b1b4650ecb1ad4b6d513b90187b30
#
_cell.length_a   1.000
_cell.length_b   1.000
_cell.length_c   1.000
_cell.angle_alpha   90.00
_cell.angle_beta   90.00
_cell.angle_gamma   90.00
#
_symmetry.space_group_name_H-M   'P 1'
#
loop_
_entity.id
_entity.type
_entity.pdbx_description
1 polymer ?
#
loop_
_entity_poly.entity_id
_entity_poly.type
_entity_poly.pdbx_seq_one_letter_code
_entity_poly.pdbx_strand_id
1 'polypeptide(L)'
;MSVKVVYEDVAVGSAAASSVETSEAMNISKTSMLPFGALEGPIATTEQNQWVLNGTRKVKPASEPVGFWSTPRSGDDCTFTTPPTITITLDGQFTSLGIYFKFDGETGDYCSDLNLTWYNGTTQLATQQFYPNSGNYFCEKTVELYNKVRIRFNKTNLPDRPIKISLILFGLVREFERQELRSVEATEELSIISDELAINTLDFTLDSVEDIDYIFQEKQPVYAYNGKTKIGTFYIDESTRVSKNVYNVSCIDALGILDEDPFAAAIYTNANAKTVLESILSGHFDLELSEDLQSEKLTGYITDCTRREALQQVAFALRAVVDTSGSGNVKVWRLSETDPAEIPLNRLYTGGDVSTSAIVTEVRVTAHTYSTSGSGSDTVVVGGKTYHHTTAVTAKSNPNVTASTKPNVIEVKDATLVNASNVAAVTQHVFDYYMRRQTHGVKIVMDKEMPGDYVTTTTPWEDQITGTITSMTIKLSGIAAAECEIVGMGASA
;
A
#
# COMPACT_ATOMS: atom_id res chain seq x y z
N MET A 1 0.41 21.37 -9.33
CA MET A 1 0.27 19.94 -8.96
C MET A 1 -1.18 19.71 -8.62
N SER A 2 -1.78 18.63 -9.08
CA SER A 2 -3.19 18.33 -8.84
C SER A 2 -3.28 17.17 -7.85
N VAL A 3 -3.84 17.44 -6.68
CA VAL A 3 -4.24 16.36 -5.77
C VAL A 3 -5.37 15.56 -6.41
N LYS A 4 -5.33 14.25 -6.25
CA LYS A 4 -6.39 13.35 -6.66
C LYS A 4 -6.56 12.26 -5.59
N VAL A 5 -7.80 11.95 -5.27
CA VAL A 5 -8.19 10.81 -4.44
C VAL A 5 -9.02 9.85 -5.28
N VAL A 6 -8.69 8.58 -5.26
CA VAL A 6 -9.43 7.53 -6.00
C VAL A 6 -10.03 6.58 -4.98
N TYR A 7 -11.33 6.42 -5.01
CA TYR A 7 -12.09 5.46 -4.21
C TYR A 7 -12.52 4.28 -5.09
N GLU A 8 -12.33 3.06 -4.61
CA GLU A 8 -12.74 1.84 -5.29
C GLU A 8 -13.67 1.01 -4.40
N ASP A 9 -14.94 0.89 -4.78
CA ASP A 9 -15.87 -0.06 -4.20
C ASP A 9 -15.93 -1.31 -5.08
N VAL A 10 -14.92 -2.16 -4.96
CA VAL A 10 -14.75 -3.36 -5.79
C VAL A 10 -14.93 -4.63 -4.96
N ALA A 11 -15.43 -5.68 -5.59
CA ALA A 11 -15.55 -6.99 -4.95
C ALA A 11 -14.16 -7.54 -4.62
N VAL A 12 -13.85 -7.58 -3.33
CA VAL A 12 -12.53 -7.97 -2.82
C VAL A 12 -12.14 -9.37 -3.33
N GLY A 13 -10.90 -9.49 -3.80
CA GLY A 13 -10.36 -10.74 -4.34
C GLY A 13 -10.82 -11.11 -5.74
N SER A 14 -11.79 -10.38 -6.35
CA SER A 14 -12.33 -10.71 -7.67
C SER A 14 -11.29 -10.70 -8.78
N ALA A 15 -10.33 -9.78 -8.73
CA ALA A 15 -9.25 -9.68 -9.70
C ALA A 15 -8.31 -10.90 -9.64
N ALA A 16 -7.93 -11.32 -8.43
CA ALA A 16 -7.06 -12.49 -8.22
C ALA A 16 -7.77 -13.81 -8.59
N ALA A 17 -9.08 -13.90 -8.30
CA ALA A 17 -9.91 -15.08 -8.62
C ALA A 17 -10.28 -15.17 -10.10
N SER A 18 -9.96 -14.18 -10.94
CA SER A 18 -10.44 -14.10 -12.31
C SER A 18 -9.56 -14.87 -13.30
N SER A 19 -10.22 -15.61 -14.21
CA SER A 19 -9.64 -16.12 -15.44
C SER A 19 -10.38 -15.55 -16.65
N VAL A 20 -9.64 -15.20 -17.70
CA VAL A 20 -10.19 -14.48 -18.85
C VAL A 20 -10.05 -15.29 -20.12
N GLU A 21 -11.18 -15.53 -20.81
CA GLU A 21 -11.25 -16.09 -22.15
C GLU A 21 -11.75 -15.03 -23.12
N THR A 22 -11.12 -14.92 -24.29
CA THR A 22 -11.52 -14.00 -25.36
C THR A 22 -12.00 -14.74 -26.57
N SER A 23 -12.81 -14.09 -27.42
CA SER A 23 -13.22 -14.62 -28.73
C SER A 23 -12.06 -14.74 -29.72
N GLU A 24 -10.93 -14.14 -29.41
CA GLU A 24 -9.75 -14.12 -30.25
C GLU A 24 -8.86 -15.33 -29.95
N ALA A 25 -8.42 -16.02 -31.03
CA ALA A 25 -7.48 -17.14 -30.89
C ALA A 25 -6.09 -16.67 -30.41
N MET A 26 -5.72 -15.45 -30.72
CA MET A 26 -4.48 -14.81 -30.27
C MET A 26 -4.74 -13.34 -29.96
N ASN A 27 -4.22 -12.86 -28.84
CA ASN A 27 -4.31 -11.49 -28.42
C ASN A 27 -2.91 -10.95 -28.09
N ILE A 28 -2.39 -10.08 -28.97
CA ILE A 28 -1.07 -9.48 -28.80
C ILE A 28 -1.01 -8.39 -27.73
N SER A 29 -2.16 -8.03 -27.13
CA SER A 29 -2.21 -7.06 -26.04
C SER A 29 -1.61 -7.57 -24.75
N LYS A 30 -1.48 -8.89 -24.59
CA LYS A 30 -0.80 -9.49 -23.44
C LYS A 30 0.69 -9.62 -23.74
N THR A 31 1.48 -8.67 -23.29
CA THR A 31 2.94 -8.70 -23.46
C THR A 31 3.59 -9.95 -22.86
N SER A 32 2.99 -10.52 -21.81
CA SER A 32 3.41 -11.80 -21.23
C SER A 32 3.26 -13.00 -22.15
N MET A 33 2.47 -12.88 -23.25
CA MET A 33 2.35 -13.90 -24.27
C MET A 33 3.40 -13.80 -25.38
N LEU A 34 4.17 -12.71 -25.41
CA LEU A 34 5.27 -12.54 -26.35
C LEU A 34 6.49 -13.35 -25.87
N PRO A 35 7.19 -14.05 -26.81
CA PRO A 35 8.28 -14.97 -26.44
C PRO A 35 9.50 -14.28 -25.83
N PHE A 36 9.59 -12.95 -25.87
CA PHE A 36 10.72 -12.16 -25.40
C PHE A 36 10.44 -11.33 -24.16
N GLY A 37 9.36 -11.61 -23.43
CA GLY A 37 8.98 -10.86 -22.23
C GLY A 37 8.22 -9.56 -22.54
N ALA A 38 8.17 -8.65 -21.55
CA ALA A 38 7.52 -7.37 -21.72
C ALA A 38 8.20 -6.51 -22.80
N LEU A 39 7.41 -5.86 -23.66
CA LEU A 39 7.95 -4.87 -24.57
C LEU A 39 8.40 -3.66 -23.76
N GLU A 40 9.70 -3.39 -23.80
CA GLU A 40 10.28 -2.17 -23.29
C GLU A 40 10.18 -1.08 -24.34
N GLY A 41 9.53 0.02 -24.02
CA GLY A 41 9.41 1.18 -24.89
C GLY A 41 8.00 1.44 -25.43
N PRO A 42 7.81 2.52 -26.19
CA PRO A 42 6.51 2.92 -26.70
C PRO A 42 6.02 1.98 -27.82
N ILE A 43 4.72 1.67 -27.79
CA ILE A 43 4.06 0.82 -28.79
C ILE A 43 3.40 1.73 -29.85
N ALA A 44 3.74 1.55 -31.11
CA ALA A 44 3.10 2.23 -32.21
C ALA A 44 1.84 1.47 -32.68
N THR A 45 0.79 2.20 -33.02
CA THR A 45 -0.43 1.65 -33.63
C THR A 45 -0.45 1.95 -35.13
N THR A 46 -1.06 1.05 -35.92
CA THR A 46 -1.31 1.23 -37.35
C THR A 46 -2.74 1.64 -37.67
N GLU A 47 -3.50 2.04 -36.66
CA GLU A 47 -4.89 2.45 -36.82
C GLU A 47 -5.01 3.73 -37.67
N GLN A 48 -6.12 3.83 -38.41
CA GLN A 48 -6.44 4.99 -39.19
C GLN A 48 -6.55 6.24 -38.30
N ASN A 49 -6.06 7.38 -38.80
CA ASN A 49 -6.04 8.67 -38.09
C ASN A 49 -5.21 8.72 -36.78
N GLN A 50 -4.41 7.71 -36.51
CA GLN A 50 -3.42 7.73 -35.43
C GLN A 50 -2.05 8.26 -35.87
N TRP A 51 -1.87 8.50 -37.16
CA TRP A 51 -0.65 9.01 -37.77
C TRP A 51 -0.88 10.38 -38.37
N VAL A 52 0.05 11.29 -38.19
CA VAL A 52 0.05 12.61 -38.85
C VAL A 52 1.17 12.62 -39.88
N LEU A 53 0.87 13.10 -41.11
CA LEU A 53 1.83 13.09 -42.22
C LEU A 53 3.05 14.01 -42.04
N ASN A 54 3.12 14.73 -40.93
CA ASN A 54 4.28 15.55 -40.54
C ASN A 54 5.44 14.73 -39.92
N GLY A 55 5.37 13.40 -39.94
CA GLY A 55 6.38 12.51 -39.37
C GLY A 55 6.21 12.20 -37.87
N THR A 56 5.24 12.80 -37.20
CA THR A 56 4.91 12.42 -35.83
C THR A 56 4.02 11.18 -35.79
N ARG A 57 4.18 10.36 -34.75
CA ARG A 57 3.42 9.13 -34.55
C ARG A 57 2.80 9.18 -33.16
N LYS A 58 1.57 8.73 -33.02
CA LYS A 58 1.04 8.41 -31.72
C LYS A 58 1.62 7.06 -31.29
N VAL A 59 2.32 7.07 -30.18
CA VAL A 59 2.90 5.88 -29.58
C VAL A 59 2.33 5.70 -28.18
N LYS A 60 2.16 4.46 -27.75
CA LYS A 60 1.73 4.16 -26.39
C LYS A 60 2.96 4.03 -25.49
N PRO A 61 3.02 4.76 -24.37
CA PRO A 61 4.08 4.58 -23.38
C PRO A 61 4.06 3.16 -22.81
N ALA A 62 5.23 2.61 -22.50
CA ALA A 62 5.33 1.30 -21.84
C ALA A 62 4.69 1.29 -20.44
N SER A 63 4.58 2.46 -19.80
CA SER A 63 3.94 2.64 -18.49
C SER A 63 2.41 2.55 -18.50
N GLU A 64 1.78 2.53 -19.69
CA GLU A 64 0.32 2.44 -19.82
C GLU A 64 -0.08 1.24 -20.70
N PRO A 65 0.04 0.01 -20.19
CA PRO A 65 -0.27 -1.18 -20.98
C PRO A 65 -1.78 -1.29 -21.24
N VAL A 66 -2.13 -1.74 -22.46
CA VAL A 66 -3.50 -2.16 -22.78
C VAL A 66 -3.67 -3.63 -22.39
N GLY A 67 -4.67 -3.92 -21.56
CA GLY A 67 -4.96 -5.29 -21.11
C GLY A 67 -5.62 -6.16 -22.18
N PHE A 68 -6.48 -5.57 -23.02
CA PHE A 68 -7.15 -6.23 -24.13
C PHE A 68 -7.16 -5.35 -25.37
N TRP A 69 -6.87 -5.96 -26.51
CA TRP A 69 -6.92 -5.32 -27.84
C TRP A 69 -7.55 -6.31 -28.82
N SER A 70 -8.75 -5.97 -29.35
CA SER A 70 -9.46 -6.88 -30.26
C SER A 70 -8.78 -6.94 -31.62
N THR A 71 -8.83 -8.10 -32.27
CA THR A 71 -8.39 -8.29 -33.66
C THR A 71 -9.40 -7.68 -34.66
N PRO A 72 -10.72 -7.91 -34.53
CA PRO A 72 -11.69 -7.26 -35.38
C PRO A 72 -11.74 -5.76 -35.14
N ARG A 73 -11.99 -5.03 -36.23
CA ARG A 73 -12.28 -3.59 -36.22
C ARG A 73 -13.75 -3.38 -36.55
N SER A 74 -14.32 -2.31 -36.08
CA SER A 74 -15.65 -1.86 -36.45
C SER A 74 -15.66 -1.40 -37.92
N GLY A 75 -16.79 -1.50 -38.57
CA GLY A 75 -17.03 -0.95 -39.93
C GLY A 75 -17.23 0.55 -39.90
N ASP A 76 -17.58 1.10 -41.09
CA ASP A 76 -17.86 2.54 -41.28
C ASP A 76 -19.03 3.04 -40.43
N ASP A 77 -19.95 2.16 -40.06
CA ASP A 77 -21.09 2.44 -39.17
C ASP A 77 -20.75 2.25 -37.68
N CYS A 78 -19.47 2.06 -37.37
CA CYS A 78 -18.95 1.75 -36.07
C CYS A 78 -19.36 0.39 -35.49
N THR A 79 -20.09 -0.46 -36.20
CA THR A 79 -20.52 -1.79 -35.74
C THR A 79 -19.52 -2.87 -36.12
N PHE A 80 -19.54 -4.00 -35.40
CA PHE A 80 -18.73 -5.16 -35.73
C PHE A 80 -19.55 -6.20 -36.48
N THR A 81 -19.03 -6.71 -37.61
CA THR A 81 -19.60 -7.88 -38.30
C THR A 81 -19.60 -9.12 -37.37
N THR A 82 -18.50 -9.28 -36.61
CA THR A 82 -18.37 -10.28 -35.57
C THR A 82 -17.95 -9.59 -34.29
N PRO A 83 -18.89 -9.30 -33.37
CA PRO A 83 -18.59 -8.57 -32.15
C PRO A 83 -17.57 -9.31 -31.26
N PRO A 84 -16.48 -8.64 -30.85
CA PRO A 84 -15.55 -9.21 -29.89
C PRO A 84 -16.26 -9.57 -28.58
N THR A 85 -15.79 -10.63 -27.91
CA THR A 85 -16.31 -11.03 -26.60
C THR A 85 -15.18 -11.34 -25.63
N ILE A 86 -15.41 -10.99 -24.36
CA ILE A 86 -14.58 -11.40 -23.23
C ILE A 86 -15.49 -12.19 -22.30
N THR A 87 -15.02 -13.34 -21.84
CA THR A 87 -15.66 -14.11 -20.76
C THR A 87 -14.71 -14.14 -19.58
N ILE A 88 -15.16 -13.64 -18.45
CA ILE A 88 -14.41 -13.65 -17.19
C ILE A 88 -15.08 -14.66 -16.27
N THR A 89 -14.34 -15.67 -15.85
CA THR A 89 -14.77 -16.67 -14.86
C THR A 89 -14.03 -16.42 -13.55
N LEU A 90 -14.76 -16.41 -12.45
CA LEU A 90 -14.27 -16.15 -11.11
C LEU A 90 -14.23 -17.46 -10.32
N ASP A 91 -13.16 -17.67 -9.58
CA ASP A 91 -13.04 -18.80 -8.65
C ASP A 91 -13.74 -18.42 -7.33
N GLY A 92 -15.05 -18.63 -7.29
CA GLY A 92 -15.93 -18.22 -6.21
C GLY A 92 -17.12 -17.40 -6.70
N GLN A 93 -18.05 -17.10 -5.79
CA GLN A 93 -19.21 -16.25 -6.05
C GLN A 93 -18.97 -14.86 -5.52
N PHE A 94 -19.27 -13.85 -6.33
CA PHE A 94 -19.07 -12.44 -6.00
C PHE A 94 -20.37 -11.66 -6.16
N THR A 95 -20.47 -10.57 -5.45
CA THR A 95 -21.52 -9.55 -5.57
C THR A 95 -20.86 -8.23 -5.91
N SER A 96 -21.38 -7.49 -6.90
CA SER A 96 -20.89 -6.15 -7.21
C SER A 96 -22.01 -5.22 -7.62
N LEU A 97 -21.81 -3.92 -7.42
CA LEU A 97 -22.72 -2.86 -7.85
C LEU A 97 -22.74 -2.68 -9.37
N GLY A 98 -21.75 -3.22 -10.07
CA GLY A 98 -21.61 -3.11 -11.51
C GLY A 98 -20.22 -3.50 -11.98
N ILE A 99 -19.90 -3.11 -13.20
CA ILE A 99 -18.59 -3.33 -13.80
C ILE A 99 -18.05 -2.01 -14.37
N TYR A 100 -16.87 -1.63 -13.91
CA TYR A 100 -16.17 -0.44 -14.40
C TYR A 100 -15.21 -0.82 -15.53
N PHE A 101 -15.23 -0.01 -16.59
CA PHE A 101 -14.35 -0.12 -17.74
C PHE A 101 -13.48 1.13 -17.87
N LYS A 102 -12.18 0.92 -18.02
CA LYS A 102 -11.25 1.94 -18.51
C LYS A 102 -10.77 1.52 -19.90
N PHE A 103 -11.27 2.23 -20.92
CA PHE A 103 -10.82 2.07 -22.29
C PHE A 103 -9.49 2.81 -22.51
N ASP A 104 -8.95 2.73 -23.74
CA ASP A 104 -7.69 3.36 -24.06
C ASP A 104 -7.80 4.90 -24.07
N GLY A 105 -7.23 5.55 -23.07
CA GLY A 105 -7.28 7.00 -22.94
C GLY A 105 -6.45 7.78 -23.96
N GLU A 106 -5.44 7.14 -24.57
CA GLU A 106 -4.53 7.82 -25.51
C GLU A 106 -5.17 8.10 -26.87
N THR A 107 -5.98 7.16 -27.36
CA THR A 107 -6.65 7.31 -28.64
C THR A 107 -8.03 7.94 -28.50
N GLY A 108 -8.57 8.00 -27.29
CA GLY A 108 -9.93 8.46 -27.00
C GLY A 108 -11.01 7.50 -27.54
N ASP A 109 -10.61 6.28 -27.88
CA ASP A 109 -11.52 5.26 -28.38
C ASP A 109 -12.17 4.51 -27.24
N TYR A 110 -13.47 4.28 -27.34
CA TYR A 110 -14.22 3.47 -26.39
C TYR A 110 -15.32 2.67 -27.09
N CYS A 111 -15.82 1.64 -26.40
CA CYS A 111 -17.02 0.93 -26.84
C CYS A 111 -18.25 1.79 -26.55
N SER A 112 -19.04 2.13 -27.55
CA SER A 112 -20.27 2.94 -27.38
C SER A 112 -21.55 2.10 -27.22
N ASP A 113 -21.47 0.77 -27.37
CA ASP A 113 -22.57 -0.16 -27.17
C ASP A 113 -22.00 -1.53 -26.80
N LEU A 114 -22.34 -2.01 -25.60
CA LEU A 114 -21.93 -3.33 -25.11
C LEU A 114 -23.05 -4.04 -24.36
N ASN A 115 -23.00 -5.38 -24.33
CA ASN A 115 -23.87 -6.20 -23.50
C ASN A 115 -23.06 -6.91 -22.43
N LEU A 116 -23.55 -6.87 -21.20
CA LEU A 116 -23.07 -7.68 -20.09
C LEU A 116 -24.08 -8.77 -19.77
N THR A 117 -23.61 -9.99 -19.51
CA THR A 117 -24.41 -11.11 -19.05
C THR A 117 -23.70 -11.81 -17.90
N TRP A 118 -24.37 -11.88 -16.76
CA TRP A 118 -23.85 -12.52 -15.54
C TRP A 118 -24.41 -13.92 -15.38
N TYR A 119 -23.60 -14.82 -14.86
CA TYR A 119 -23.94 -16.20 -14.65
C TYR A 119 -23.48 -16.71 -13.26
N ASN A 120 -24.21 -17.70 -12.75
CA ASN A 120 -23.72 -18.58 -11.70
C ASN A 120 -23.61 -19.98 -12.29
N GLY A 121 -22.41 -20.48 -12.53
CA GLY A 121 -22.13 -21.66 -13.32
C GLY A 121 -22.65 -21.53 -14.75
N THR A 122 -23.69 -22.30 -15.08
CA THR A 122 -24.38 -22.23 -16.37
C THR A 122 -25.70 -21.44 -16.34
N THR A 123 -26.15 -21.05 -15.16
CA THR A 123 -27.39 -20.29 -14.97
C THR A 123 -27.18 -18.82 -15.21
N GLN A 124 -27.93 -18.26 -16.16
CA GLN A 124 -27.90 -16.79 -16.39
C GLN A 124 -28.69 -16.10 -15.29
N LEU A 125 -28.05 -15.17 -14.59
CA LEU A 125 -28.64 -14.36 -13.52
C LEU A 125 -29.23 -13.06 -14.07
N ALA A 126 -28.48 -12.37 -14.92
CA ALA A 126 -28.88 -11.10 -15.50
C ALA A 126 -28.25 -10.88 -16.88
N THR A 127 -28.87 -10.02 -17.67
CA THR A 127 -28.28 -9.46 -18.89
C THR A 127 -28.72 -8.01 -19.02
N GLN A 128 -27.83 -7.11 -19.46
CA GLN A 128 -28.14 -5.72 -19.69
C GLN A 128 -27.24 -5.13 -20.79
N GLN A 129 -27.80 -4.24 -21.58
CA GLN A 129 -27.11 -3.45 -22.59
C GLN A 129 -26.75 -2.09 -21.99
N PHE A 130 -25.54 -1.60 -22.29
CA PHE A 130 -25.02 -0.32 -21.83
C PHE A 130 -24.51 0.48 -23.02
N TYR A 131 -24.52 1.81 -22.86
CA TYR A 131 -24.16 2.77 -23.89
C TYR A 131 -23.09 3.73 -23.36
N PRO A 132 -21.83 3.29 -23.21
CA PRO A 132 -20.76 4.17 -22.77
C PRO A 132 -20.62 5.42 -23.63
N ASN A 133 -20.40 6.54 -22.99
CA ASN A 133 -20.24 7.86 -23.58
C ASN A 133 -18.84 8.46 -23.37
N SER A 134 -17.96 7.72 -22.70
CA SER A 134 -16.60 8.14 -22.36
C SER A 134 -15.64 6.95 -22.28
N GLY A 135 -14.34 7.24 -22.22
CA GLY A 135 -13.30 6.23 -22.03
C GLY A 135 -13.28 5.56 -20.67
N ASN A 136 -13.86 6.20 -19.66
CA ASN A 136 -14.10 5.63 -18.33
C ASN A 136 -15.60 5.50 -18.15
N TYR A 137 -16.10 4.29 -17.91
CA TYR A 137 -17.53 4.07 -17.82
C TYR A 137 -17.88 2.98 -16.80
N PHE A 138 -18.85 3.30 -15.95
CA PHE A 138 -19.42 2.36 -15.00
C PHE A 138 -20.74 1.79 -15.51
N CYS A 139 -20.77 0.48 -15.75
CA CYS A 139 -21.97 -0.28 -16.10
C CYS A 139 -22.73 -0.61 -14.82
N GLU A 140 -23.56 0.31 -14.35
CA GLU A 140 -24.32 0.16 -13.10
C GLU A 140 -25.37 -0.93 -13.21
N LYS A 141 -25.17 -2.01 -12.50
CA LYS A 141 -26.08 -3.14 -12.35
C LYS A 141 -25.68 -4.02 -11.20
N THR A 142 -26.34 -3.89 -10.07
CA THR A 142 -26.12 -4.79 -8.94
C THR A 142 -26.53 -6.20 -9.33
N VAL A 143 -25.60 -7.14 -9.21
CA VAL A 143 -25.81 -8.57 -9.40
C VAL A 143 -25.14 -9.31 -8.26
N GLU A 144 -25.88 -10.21 -7.63
CA GLU A 144 -25.43 -10.97 -6.47
C GLU A 144 -25.01 -12.40 -6.87
N LEU A 145 -24.02 -12.93 -6.17
CA LEU A 145 -23.61 -14.33 -6.20
C LEU A 145 -23.31 -14.87 -7.61
N TYR A 146 -22.72 -14.05 -8.47
CA TYR A 146 -22.27 -14.50 -9.79
C TYR A 146 -20.82 -14.99 -9.73
N ASN A 147 -20.49 -15.92 -10.65
CA ASN A 147 -19.11 -16.39 -10.83
C ASN A 147 -18.63 -16.33 -12.28
N LYS A 148 -19.42 -15.73 -13.17
CA LYS A 148 -19.03 -15.56 -14.56
C LYS A 148 -19.72 -14.33 -15.15
N VAL A 149 -18.95 -13.55 -15.92
CA VAL A 149 -19.47 -12.44 -16.71
C VAL A 149 -19.04 -12.60 -18.17
N ARG A 150 -19.99 -12.47 -19.08
CA ARG A 150 -19.72 -12.39 -20.53
C ARG A 150 -19.97 -10.96 -21.00
N ILE A 151 -18.96 -10.38 -21.65
CA ILE A 151 -18.96 -9.04 -22.20
C ILE A 151 -18.98 -9.18 -23.71
N ARG A 152 -19.90 -8.52 -24.39
CA ARG A 152 -19.98 -8.48 -25.86
C ARG A 152 -19.95 -7.04 -26.30
N PHE A 153 -18.98 -6.66 -27.16
CA PHE A 153 -18.80 -5.34 -27.66
C PHE A 153 -19.46 -5.20 -29.02
N ASN A 154 -20.52 -4.39 -29.10
CA ASN A 154 -21.33 -4.27 -30.32
C ASN A 154 -20.87 -3.12 -31.22
N LYS A 155 -20.38 -2.00 -30.62
CA LYS A 155 -20.12 -0.78 -31.35
C LYS A 155 -18.98 0.04 -30.73
N THR A 156 -18.18 0.68 -31.56
CA THR A 156 -17.19 1.68 -31.14
C THR A 156 -17.72 3.09 -31.27
N ASN A 157 -17.11 4.07 -30.62
CA ASN A 157 -17.44 5.50 -30.75
C ASN A 157 -17.00 6.10 -32.10
N LEU A 158 -16.01 5.51 -32.77
CA LEU A 158 -15.47 5.92 -34.06
C LEU A 158 -15.37 4.72 -35.01
N PRO A 159 -15.49 4.92 -36.33
CA PRO A 159 -15.35 3.85 -37.29
C PRO A 159 -13.92 3.33 -37.41
N ASP A 160 -13.77 2.10 -37.88
CA ASP A 160 -12.49 1.42 -38.12
C ASP A 160 -11.59 1.35 -36.88
N ARG A 161 -12.22 1.04 -35.72
CA ARG A 161 -11.51 0.91 -34.45
C ARG A 161 -11.61 -0.50 -33.87
N PRO A 162 -10.53 -1.05 -33.29
CA PRO A 162 -10.61 -2.19 -32.39
C PRO A 162 -11.11 -1.76 -31.00
N ILE A 163 -11.57 -2.70 -30.20
CA ILE A 163 -11.79 -2.50 -28.77
C ILE A 163 -10.44 -2.56 -28.06
N LYS A 164 -10.15 -1.55 -27.25
CA LYS A 164 -8.96 -1.46 -26.39
C LYS A 164 -9.40 -1.18 -24.97
N ILE A 165 -9.02 -2.05 -24.06
CA ILE A 165 -9.37 -1.95 -22.63
C ILE A 165 -8.10 -2.01 -21.83
N SER A 166 -7.91 -1.01 -20.98
CA SER A 166 -6.78 -0.95 -20.04
C SER A 166 -7.11 -1.62 -18.72
N LEU A 167 -8.40 -1.54 -18.28
CA LEU A 167 -8.81 -2.07 -16.98
C LEU A 167 -10.30 -2.48 -17.00
N ILE A 168 -10.62 -3.57 -16.30
CA ILE A 168 -11.98 -3.99 -15.94
C ILE A 168 -11.99 -4.26 -14.44
N LEU A 169 -12.91 -3.63 -13.71
CA LEU A 169 -13.10 -3.85 -12.29
C LEU A 169 -14.55 -4.25 -11.99
N PHE A 170 -14.73 -5.10 -11.00
CA PHE A 170 -16.05 -5.56 -10.55
C PHE A 170 -16.52 -4.65 -9.40
N GLY A 171 -16.98 -3.46 -9.71
CA GLY A 171 -17.42 -2.48 -8.74
C GLY A 171 -17.39 -1.06 -9.27
N LEU A 172 -17.54 -0.11 -8.37
CA LEU A 172 -17.55 1.33 -8.61
C LEU A 172 -16.12 1.89 -8.42
N VAL A 173 -15.70 2.78 -9.31
CA VAL A 173 -14.49 3.58 -9.12
C VAL A 173 -14.84 5.06 -9.28
N ARG A 174 -14.39 5.89 -8.34
CA ARG A 174 -14.55 7.34 -8.38
C ARG A 174 -13.21 8.03 -8.20
N GLU A 175 -12.93 8.96 -9.08
CA GLU A 175 -11.78 9.85 -9.00
C GLU A 175 -12.26 11.24 -8.58
N PHE A 176 -11.79 11.70 -7.44
CA PHE A 176 -12.05 13.05 -6.93
C PHE A 176 -10.83 13.92 -7.18
N GLU A 177 -11.05 15.01 -7.87
CA GLU A 177 -10.00 15.97 -8.20
C GLU A 177 -10.01 17.18 -7.25
N ARG A 178 -9.02 18.03 -7.35
CA ARG A 178 -8.85 19.23 -6.52
C ARG A 178 -10.10 20.11 -6.42
N GLN A 179 -10.96 20.11 -7.42
CA GLN A 179 -12.17 20.96 -7.44
C GLN A 179 -13.21 20.47 -6.44
N GLU A 180 -13.20 19.18 -6.13
CA GLU A 180 -14.10 18.51 -5.21
C GLU A 180 -13.49 18.29 -3.83
N LEU A 181 -12.15 18.36 -3.72
CA LEU A 181 -11.41 18.10 -2.49
C LEU A 181 -11.11 19.43 -1.77
N ARG A 182 -11.81 19.67 -0.64
CA ARG A 182 -11.55 20.84 0.22
C ARG A 182 -10.26 20.71 1.01
N SER A 183 -10.02 19.51 1.54
CA SER A 183 -8.81 19.15 2.28
C SER A 183 -8.43 17.71 1.97
N VAL A 184 -7.13 17.45 1.96
CA VAL A 184 -6.56 16.10 1.94
C VAL A 184 -5.31 16.14 2.79
N GLU A 185 -5.28 15.34 3.84
CA GLU A 185 -4.16 15.23 4.77
C GLU A 185 -3.84 13.76 5.01
N ALA A 186 -2.59 13.38 4.82
CA ALA A 186 -2.10 12.04 5.15
C ALA A 186 -1.10 12.17 6.31
N THR A 187 -1.24 11.30 7.31
CA THR A 187 -0.29 11.18 8.42
C THR A 187 0.36 9.81 8.35
N GLU A 188 1.68 9.81 8.26
CA GLU A 188 2.49 8.60 8.16
C GLU A 188 3.57 8.61 9.23
N GLU A 189 3.67 7.52 9.98
CA GLU A 189 4.64 7.33 11.05
C GLU A 189 5.36 5.99 10.89
N LEU A 190 6.64 5.96 11.24
CA LEU A 190 7.48 4.78 11.17
C LEU A 190 8.38 4.71 12.40
N SER A 191 8.21 3.66 13.21
CA SER A 191 9.12 3.38 14.32
C SER A 191 10.42 2.74 13.82
N ILE A 192 11.55 3.41 14.07
CA ILE A 192 12.90 2.94 13.67
C ILE A 192 13.22 1.57 14.29
N ILE A 193 12.71 1.29 15.49
CA ILE A 193 12.97 0.02 16.21
C ILE A 193 11.78 -0.91 16.23
N SER A 194 10.66 -0.54 15.61
CA SER A 194 9.41 -1.31 15.60
C SER A 194 8.93 -1.72 16.99
N ASP A 195 9.10 -0.83 17.97
CA ASP A 195 8.52 -0.99 19.32
C ASP A 195 7.00 -0.79 19.30
N GLU A 196 6.51 -0.07 18.30
CA GLU A 196 5.11 0.05 17.92
C GLU A 196 5.01 0.11 16.40
N LEU A 197 3.92 -0.35 15.82
CA LEU A 197 3.56 -0.10 14.43
C LEU A 197 2.39 0.88 14.41
N ALA A 198 2.64 2.13 14.06
CA ALA A 198 1.61 3.15 13.94
C ALA A 198 0.65 2.81 12.81
N ILE A 199 -0.62 3.16 12.97
CA ILE A 199 -1.63 3.09 11.91
C ILE A 199 -1.59 4.43 11.19
N ASN A 200 -1.22 4.41 9.91
CA ASN A 200 -1.18 5.59 9.08
C ASN A 200 -2.60 5.96 8.62
N THR A 201 -2.86 7.26 8.47
CA THR A 201 -4.20 7.76 8.16
C THR A 201 -4.22 8.66 6.94
N LEU A 202 -5.37 8.68 6.26
CA LEU A 202 -5.71 9.65 5.24
C LEU A 202 -7.09 10.24 5.55
N ASP A 203 -7.12 11.55 5.80
CA ASP A 203 -8.35 12.29 6.01
C ASP A 203 -8.62 13.23 4.84
N PHE A 204 -9.83 13.19 4.30
CA PHE A 204 -10.21 14.15 3.26
C PHE A 204 -11.66 14.63 3.40
N THR A 205 -11.87 15.87 2.98
CA THR A 205 -13.21 16.47 2.88
C THR A 205 -13.55 16.60 1.41
N LEU A 206 -14.58 15.89 1.00
CA LEU A 206 -15.15 15.93 -0.33
C LEU A 206 -16.32 16.93 -0.36
N ASP A 207 -16.35 17.80 -1.38
CA ASP A 207 -17.46 18.68 -1.72
C ASP A 207 -17.81 18.45 -3.20
N SER A 208 -18.62 17.45 -3.45
CA SER A 208 -18.95 17.05 -4.80
C SER A 208 -19.84 18.07 -5.51
N VAL A 209 -19.56 18.33 -6.78
CA VAL A 209 -20.40 19.18 -7.64
C VAL A 209 -21.72 18.48 -7.97
N GLU A 210 -21.70 17.16 -8.06
CA GLU A 210 -22.87 16.32 -8.32
C GLU A 210 -23.39 15.67 -7.03
N ASP A 211 -24.66 15.31 -7.00
CA ASP A 211 -25.20 14.51 -5.89
C ASP A 211 -24.48 13.16 -5.83
N ILE A 212 -23.95 12.83 -4.66
CA ILE A 212 -23.38 11.51 -4.38
C ILE A 212 -24.52 10.59 -4.00
N ASP A 213 -24.80 9.62 -4.84
CA ASP A 213 -25.88 8.64 -4.71
C ASP A 213 -25.40 7.27 -4.18
N TYR A 214 -24.15 7.19 -3.77
CA TYR A 214 -23.54 6.00 -3.18
C TYR A 214 -23.00 6.27 -1.78
N ILE A 215 -22.82 5.20 -1.00
CA ILE A 215 -22.24 5.23 0.34
C ILE A 215 -20.80 4.74 0.25
N PHE A 216 -19.86 5.47 0.87
CA PHE A 216 -18.51 4.96 1.05
C PHE A 216 -18.54 3.72 1.96
N GLN A 217 -18.09 2.60 1.44
CA GLN A 217 -18.07 1.34 2.18
C GLN A 217 -16.79 1.24 3.03
N GLU A 218 -16.95 0.81 4.28
CA GLU A 218 -15.82 0.51 5.15
C GLU A 218 -14.87 -0.52 4.49
N LYS A 219 -13.57 -0.35 4.74
CA LYS A 219 -12.49 -1.23 4.27
C LYS A 219 -12.27 -1.25 2.75
N GLN A 220 -12.98 -0.43 2.00
CA GLN A 220 -12.70 -0.28 0.57
C GLN A 220 -11.47 0.60 0.32
N PRO A 221 -10.64 0.27 -0.69
CA PRO A 221 -9.40 0.96 -0.94
C PRO A 221 -9.60 2.40 -1.44
N VAL A 222 -8.72 3.26 -0.95
CA VAL A 222 -8.59 4.66 -1.35
C VAL A 222 -7.13 4.95 -1.66
N TYR A 223 -6.86 5.57 -2.80
CA TYR A 223 -5.52 5.96 -3.21
C TYR A 223 -5.39 7.47 -3.24
N ALA A 224 -4.38 8.00 -2.58
CA ALA A 224 -4.05 9.43 -2.63
C ALA A 224 -2.90 9.69 -3.60
N TYR A 225 -3.02 10.76 -4.40
CA TYR A 225 -2.01 11.15 -5.38
C TYR A 225 -1.66 12.63 -5.28
N ASN A 226 -0.38 12.94 -5.49
CA ASN A 226 0.11 14.28 -5.79
C ASN A 226 0.61 14.30 -7.25
N GLY A 227 -0.18 14.83 -8.15
CA GLY A 227 0.07 14.74 -9.59
C GLY A 227 0.05 13.28 -10.07
N LYS A 228 1.21 12.78 -10.52
CA LYS A 228 1.37 11.38 -10.93
C LYS A 228 1.93 10.47 -9.82
N THR A 229 2.41 11.04 -8.74
CA THR A 229 3.02 10.29 -7.64
C THR A 229 1.93 9.81 -6.70
N LYS A 230 1.85 8.51 -6.48
CA LYS A 230 1.00 7.92 -5.46
C LYS A 230 1.61 8.22 -4.09
N ILE A 231 0.83 8.83 -3.21
CA ILE A 231 1.24 9.13 -1.84
C ILE A 231 1.02 7.90 -0.97
N GLY A 232 -0.17 7.28 -1.08
CA GLY A 232 -0.46 6.12 -0.27
C GLY A 232 -1.66 5.33 -0.74
N THR A 233 -1.80 4.15 -0.13
CA THR A 233 -2.95 3.26 -0.20
C THR A 233 -3.56 3.16 1.18
N PHE A 234 -4.82 3.52 1.27
CA PHE A 234 -5.58 3.52 2.51
C PHE A 234 -6.91 2.81 2.30
N TYR A 235 -7.64 2.59 3.39
CA TYR A 235 -8.93 1.90 3.40
C TYR A 235 -9.92 2.74 4.19
N ILE A 236 -11.14 2.86 3.72
CA ILE A 236 -12.19 3.61 4.43
C ILE A 236 -12.38 3.03 5.84
N ASP A 237 -12.23 3.87 6.83
CA ASP A 237 -12.56 3.58 8.24
C ASP A 237 -13.93 4.16 8.57
N GLU A 238 -14.11 5.47 8.36
CA GLU A 238 -15.37 6.16 8.62
C GLU A 238 -15.68 7.17 7.53
N SER A 239 -16.96 7.32 7.22
CA SER A 239 -17.45 8.41 6.37
C SER A 239 -18.66 9.10 6.99
N THR A 240 -18.60 10.42 7.13
CA THR A 240 -19.67 11.22 7.68
C THR A 240 -20.17 12.23 6.65
N ARG A 241 -21.47 12.16 6.32
CA ARG A 241 -22.12 13.16 5.47
C ARG A 241 -22.47 14.40 6.29
N VAL A 242 -21.83 15.53 5.98
CA VAL A 242 -21.98 16.80 6.71
C VAL A 242 -23.09 17.67 6.11
N SER A 243 -23.27 17.61 4.79
CA SER A 243 -24.33 18.28 4.07
C SER A 243 -24.74 17.51 2.81
N LYS A 244 -25.59 18.09 1.96
CA LYS A 244 -26.08 17.40 0.75
C LYS A 244 -24.94 16.76 -0.07
N ASN A 245 -23.84 17.51 -0.28
CA ASN A 245 -22.74 17.12 -1.16
C ASN A 245 -21.38 17.10 -0.44
N VAL A 246 -21.34 17.26 0.89
CA VAL A 246 -20.10 17.31 1.66
C VAL A 246 -19.96 16.09 2.54
N TYR A 247 -18.84 15.42 2.41
CA TYR A 247 -18.46 14.25 3.18
C TYR A 247 -17.08 14.45 3.82
N ASN A 248 -16.96 14.11 5.08
CA ASN A 248 -15.69 13.89 5.75
C ASN A 248 -15.43 12.39 5.73
N VAL A 249 -14.25 12.01 5.26
CA VAL A 249 -13.85 10.61 5.12
C VAL A 249 -12.51 10.44 5.81
N SER A 250 -12.46 9.48 6.73
CA SER A 250 -11.26 9.02 7.40
C SER A 250 -10.90 7.64 6.91
N CYS A 251 -9.63 7.43 6.64
CA CYS A 251 -9.09 6.16 6.13
C CYS A 251 -7.87 5.76 6.94
N ILE A 252 -7.66 4.47 7.07
CA ILE A 252 -6.52 3.82 7.73
C ILE A 252 -5.72 3.01 6.71
N ASP A 253 -4.46 2.74 7.00
CA ASP A 253 -3.62 1.87 6.16
C ASP A 253 -3.88 0.37 6.43
N ALA A 254 -3.09 -0.50 5.81
CA ALA A 254 -3.21 -1.94 6.00
C ALA A 254 -2.94 -2.39 7.44
N LEU A 255 -2.16 -1.63 8.23
CA LEU A 255 -1.93 -1.93 9.64
C LEU A 255 -3.20 -1.77 10.47
N GLY A 256 -4.04 -0.79 10.14
CA GLY A 256 -5.35 -0.63 10.77
C GLY A 256 -6.28 -1.82 10.49
N ILE A 257 -6.28 -2.33 9.26
CA ILE A 257 -7.03 -3.55 8.90
C ILE A 257 -6.50 -4.78 9.67
N LEU A 258 -5.18 -4.93 9.77
CA LEU A 258 -4.54 -6.03 10.49
C LEU A 258 -4.74 -5.95 12.01
N ASP A 259 -5.03 -4.77 12.55
CA ASP A 259 -5.30 -4.58 13.98
C ASP A 259 -6.67 -5.10 14.41
N GLU A 260 -7.60 -5.21 13.49
CA GLU A 260 -8.92 -5.78 13.78
C GLU A 260 -8.95 -7.32 13.74
N ASP A 261 -7.95 -7.95 13.14
CA ASP A 261 -7.91 -9.39 12.93
C ASP A 261 -7.08 -10.12 13.99
N PRO A 262 -7.62 -11.16 14.60
CA PRO A 262 -6.90 -11.96 15.59
C PRO A 262 -5.84 -12.85 14.94
N PHE A 263 -4.73 -13.01 15.65
CA PHE A 263 -3.69 -13.99 15.36
C PHE A 263 -3.55 -14.97 16.53
N ALA A 264 -3.69 -16.25 16.25
CA ALA A 264 -3.62 -17.29 17.28
C ALA A 264 -2.19 -17.52 17.77
N ALA A 265 -2.06 -17.79 19.05
CA ALA A 265 -0.78 -18.08 19.69
C ALA A 265 0.04 -19.14 18.93
N ALA A 266 1.31 -18.87 18.71
CA ALA A 266 2.21 -19.75 17.99
C ALA A 266 3.61 -19.82 18.61
N ILE A 267 4.22 -21.01 18.59
CA ILE A 267 5.63 -21.21 18.95
C ILE A 267 6.43 -21.57 17.70
N TYR A 268 7.55 -20.90 17.55
CA TYR A 268 8.48 -21.07 16.44
C TYR A 268 9.81 -21.65 16.93
N THR A 269 10.36 -22.59 16.17
CA THR A 269 11.69 -23.15 16.40
C THR A 269 12.44 -23.13 15.08
N ASN A 270 13.37 -22.19 14.94
CA ASN A 270 14.15 -22.01 13.71
C ASN A 270 13.28 -21.88 12.43
N ALA A 271 12.10 -21.23 12.55
CA ALA A 271 11.18 -21.03 11.46
C ALA A 271 11.70 -19.93 10.52
N ASN A 272 11.47 -20.06 9.22
CA ASN A 272 11.85 -19.01 8.27
C ASN A 272 10.99 -17.76 8.49
N ALA A 273 11.63 -16.58 8.61
CA ALA A 273 10.95 -15.32 8.86
C ALA A 273 9.89 -14.99 7.79
N LYS A 274 10.21 -15.24 6.51
CA LYS A 274 9.26 -15.06 5.42
C LYS A 274 7.98 -15.87 5.62
N THR A 275 8.12 -17.16 5.97
CA THR A 275 6.96 -18.05 6.21
C THR A 275 6.12 -17.59 7.40
N VAL A 276 6.75 -17.07 8.45
CA VAL A 276 6.04 -16.52 9.62
C VAL A 276 5.27 -15.26 9.22
N LEU A 277 5.92 -14.33 8.52
CA LEU A 277 5.28 -13.10 8.02
C LEU A 277 4.12 -13.42 7.06
N GLU A 278 4.31 -14.32 6.09
CA GLU A 278 3.26 -14.77 5.19
C GLU A 278 2.06 -15.38 5.95
N SER A 279 2.30 -16.09 7.04
CA SER A 279 1.23 -16.65 7.87
C SER A 279 0.46 -15.57 8.65
N ILE A 280 1.15 -14.52 9.11
CA ILE A 280 0.54 -13.37 9.76
C ILE A 280 -0.34 -12.59 8.77
N LEU A 281 0.13 -12.42 7.55
CA LEU A 281 -0.57 -11.67 6.50
C LEU A 281 -1.63 -12.50 5.75
N SER A 282 -1.68 -13.79 5.96
CA SER A 282 -2.43 -14.79 5.18
C SER A 282 -3.80 -14.31 4.70
N GLY A 283 -3.93 -14.12 3.39
CA GLY A 283 -5.18 -13.79 2.73
C GLY A 283 -5.60 -12.31 2.76
N HIS A 284 -4.81 -11.44 3.42
CA HIS A 284 -5.12 -10.00 3.53
C HIS A 284 -4.25 -9.16 2.60
N PHE A 285 -2.93 -9.30 2.70
CA PHE A 285 -1.96 -8.47 1.98
C PHE A 285 -0.79 -9.29 1.49
N ASP A 286 -0.18 -8.85 0.39
CA ASP A 286 1.06 -9.41 -0.11
C ASP A 286 2.27 -8.89 0.68
N LEU A 287 3.29 -9.73 0.83
CA LEU A 287 4.52 -9.41 1.54
C LEU A 287 5.63 -8.98 0.57
N GLU A 288 6.17 -7.78 0.79
CA GLU A 288 7.42 -7.33 0.19
C GLU A 288 8.54 -7.41 1.23
N LEU A 289 9.36 -8.47 1.16
CA LEU A 289 10.45 -8.72 2.11
C LEU A 289 11.80 -8.45 1.46
N SER A 290 12.64 -7.62 2.11
CA SER A 290 14.00 -7.35 1.62
C SER A 290 14.87 -8.61 1.57
N GLU A 291 15.84 -8.65 0.65
CA GLU A 291 16.66 -9.84 0.39
C GLU A 291 17.43 -10.32 1.63
N ASP A 292 17.95 -9.40 2.42
CA ASP A 292 18.71 -9.70 3.64
C ASP A 292 17.88 -10.38 4.74
N LEU A 293 16.54 -10.25 4.69
CA LEU A 293 15.61 -10.87 5.64
C LEU A 293 15.09 -12.24 5.18
N GLN A 294 15.20 -12.59 3.91
CA GLN A 294 14.60 -13.82 3.37
C GLN A 294 15.17 -15.11 3.99
N SER A 295 16.41 -15.07 4.46
CA SER A 295 17.08 -16.21 5.10
C SER A 295 17.01 -16.20 6.63
N GLU A 296 16.52 -15.15 7.24
CA GLU A 296 16.44 -15.00 8.69
C GLU A 296 15.53 -16.05 9.32
N LYS A 297 15.88 -16.44 10.56
CA LYS A 297 15.17 -17.46 11.32
C LYS A 297 14.63 -16.90 12.63
N LEU A 298 13.43 -17.31 12.95
CA LEU A 298 12.73 -16.93 14.18
C LEU A 298 12.60 -18.13 15.11
N THR A 299 12.85 -17.89 16.40
CA THR A 299 12.62 -18.83 17.49
C THR A 299 12.02 -18.06 18.66
N GLY A 300 10.91 -18.52 19.20
CA GLY A 300 10.21 -17.88 20.33
C GLY A 300 8.71 -18.10 20.25
N TYR A 301 7.97 -17.22 20.88
CA TYR A 301 6.54 -17.34 21.08
C TYR A 301 5.85 -16.04 20.68
N ILE A 302 4.76 -16.14 19.95
CA ILE A 302 3.78 -15.06 19.76
C ILE A 302 2.52 -15.48 20.51
N THR A 303 2.05 -14.62 21.42
CA THR A 303 0.79 -14.83 22.16
C THR A 303 -0.44 -14.62 21.27
N ASP A 304 -1.63 -14.97 21.77
CA ASP A 304 -2.87 -14.51 21.14
C ASP A 304 -2.89 -12.98 21.14
N CYS A 305 -2.97 -12.39 19.97
CA CYS A 305 -2.87 -10.95 19.75
C CYS A 305 -3.51 -10.55 18.42
N THR A 306 -3.45 -9.27 18.05
CA THR A 306 -3.82 -8.86 16.68
C THR A 306 -2.72 -9.22 15.68
N ARG A 307 -3.06 -9.26 14.38
CA ARG A 307 -2.05 -9.49 13.34
C ARG A 307 -1.03 -8.35 13.28
N ARG A 308 -1.45 -7.11 13.57
CA ARG A 308 -0.53 -5.95 13.70
C ARG A 308 0.48 -6.16 14.81
N GLU A 309 0.02 -6.59 16.00
CA GLU A 309 0.91 -6.89 17.14
C GLU A 309 1.84 -8.07 16.84
N ALA A 310 1.33 -9.12 16.18
CA ALA A 310 2.18 -10.24 15.74
C ALA A 310 3.26 -9.80 14.74
N LEU A 311 2.91 -8.94 13.79
CA LEU A 311 3.83 -8.35 12.81
C LEU A 311 4.88 -7.47 13.50
N GLN A 312 4.46 -6.65 14.48
CA GLN A 312 5.34 -5.82 15.30
C GLN A 312 6.40 -6.66 16.03
N GLN A 313 6.01 -7.75 16.68
CA GLN A 313 6.94 -8.63 17.39
C GLN A 313 7.98 -9.25 16.44
N VAL A 314 7.56 -9.64 15.23
CA VAL A 314 8.48 -10.16 14.21
C VAL A 314 9.43 -9.08 13.72
N ALA A 315 8.93 -7.91 13.39
CA ALA A 315 9.73 -6.78 12.91
C ALA A 315 10.78 -6.36 13.96
N PHE A 316 10.39 -6.23 15.21
CA PHE A 316 11.28 -5.93 16.34
C PHE A 316 12.41 -6.96 16.46
N ALA A 317 12.08 -8.26 16.45
CA ALA A 317 13.07 -9.33 16.56
C ALA A 317 14.04 -9.37 15.37
N LEU A 318 13.59 -9.01 14.18
CA LEU A 318 14.39 -8.90 12.95
C LEU A 318 15.16 -7.57 12.84
N ARG A 319 14.90 -6.60 13.71
CA ARG A 319 15.43 -5.23 13.62
C ARG A 319 15.06 -4.59 12.29
N ALA A 320 13.85 -4.84 11.87
CA ALA A 320 13.27 -4.36 10.62
C ALA A 320 12.17 -3.34 10.91
N VAL A 321 11.82 -2.57 9.92
CA VAL A 321 10.68 -1.65 9.92
C VAL A 321 9.60 -2.16 8.98
N VAL A 322 8.39 -1.64 9.16
CA VAL A 322 7.22 -2.01 8.37
C VAL A 322 6.59 -0.74 7.78
N ASP A 323 6.26 -0.78 6.50
CA ASP A 323 5.47 0.23 5.82
C ASP A 323 4.39 -0.41 4.96
N THR A 324 3.23 0.19 4.90
CA THR A 324 2.06 -0.30 4.16
C THR A 324 1.44 0.76 3.26
N SER A 325 1.87 2.02 3.36
CA SER A 325 1.26 3.14 2.64
C SER A 325 1.56 3.12 1.15
N GLY A 326 2.79 2.80 0.75
CA GLY A 326 3.25 2.95 -0.62
C GLY A 326 2.50 2.12 -1.66
N SER A 327 2.75 0.81 -1.71
CA SER A 327 2.18 -0.09 -2.73
C SER A 327 0.80 -0.66 -2.36
N GLY A 328 0.45 -0.64 -1.08
CA GLY A 328 -0.68 -1.38 -0.49
C GLY A 328 -0.30 -2.81 -0.07
N ASN A 329 0.95 -3.22 -0.31
CA ASN A 329 1.55 -4.43 0.23
C ASN A 329 2.21 -4.12 1.57
N VAL A 330 2.43 -5.14 2.39
CA VAL A 330 3.20 -4.99 3.63
C VAL A 330 4.68 -5.15 3.30
N LYS A 331 5.41 -4.04 3.35
CA LYS A 331 6.85 -4.00 3.10
C LYS A 331 7.61 -4.12 4.42
N VAL A 332 8.59 -5.03 4.48
CA VAL A 332 9.44 -5.28 5.66
C VAL A 332 10.91 -5.25 5.25
N TRP A 333 11.68 -4.31 5.85
CA TRP A 333 13.10 -4.14 5.51
C TRP A 333 13.90 -3.58 6.69
N ARG A 334 15.22 -3.62 6.62
CA ARG A 334 16.08 -2.90 7.55
C ARG A 334 16.41 -1.52 7.03
N LEU A 335 16.33 -0.51 7.89
CA LEU A 335 16.74 0.84 7.53
C LEU A 335 18.22 0.90 7.21
N SER A 336 18.56 1.67 6.18
CA SER A 336 19.95 2.00 5.82
C SER A 336 20.24 3.44 6.20
N GLU A 337 21.36 3.66 6.89
CA GLU A 337 21.83 4.98 7.30
C GLU A 337 23.10 5.37 6.54
N THR A 338 23.14 4.99 5.30
CA THR A 338 24.22 5.37 4.37
C THR A 338 23.70 6.39 3.36
N ASP A 339 24.55 7.31 2.94
CA ASP A 339 24.28 8.27 1.87
C ASP A 339 23.00 9.11 2.08
N PRO A 340 22.96 10.01 3.10
CA PRO A 340 21.78 10.79 3.39
C PRO A 340 21.41 11.70 2.22
N ALA A 341 20.14 11.73 1.87
CA ALA A 341 19.62 12.68 0.89
C ALA A 341 19.55 14.09 1.50
N GLU A 342 20.02 15.10 0.77
CA GLU A 342 19.95 16.49 1.25
C GLU A 342 18.58 17.10 0.97
N ILE A 343 17.94 17.66 2.00
CA ILE A 343 16.78 18.54 1.85
C ILE A 343 17.29 19.98 1.78
N PRO A 344 17.31 20.61 0.59
CA PRO A 344 17.94 21.91 0.42
C PRO A 344 17.12 23.04 1.06
N LEU A 345 17.78 24.10 1.51
CA LEU A 345 17.18 25.25 2.20
C LEU A 345 15.99 25.89 1.48
N ASN A 346 16.00 25.91 0.15
CA ASN A 346 14.90 26.49 -0.65
C ASN A 346 13.60 25.66 -0.61
N ARG A 347 13.64 24.46 -0.04
CA ARG A 347 12.47 23.62 0.19
C ARG A 347 12.01 23.63 1.66
N LEU A 348 12.77 24.25 2.54
CA LEU A 348 12.41 24.39 3.95
C LEU A 348 11.53 25.62 4.16
N TYR A 349 10.50 25.50 4.96
CA TYR A 349 9.77 26.65 5.48
C TYR A 349 10.56 27.27 6.63
N THR A 350 10.37 28.56 6.83
CA THR A 350 10.95 29.26 7.98
C THR A 350 10.33 28.76 9.28
N GLY A 351 11.15 28.47 10.27
CA GLY A 351 10.77 27.91 11.56
C GLY A 351 11.27 26.49 11.71
N GLY A 352 10.69 25.77 12.63
CA GLY A 352 11.14 24.43 13.04
C GLY A 352 11.79 24.49 14.42
N ASP A 353 11.85 23.34 15.05
CA ASP A 353 12.42 23.18 16.39
C ASP A 353 13.34 21.96 16.44
N VAL A 354 14.24 21.96 17.42
CA VAL A 354 15.05 20.79 17.73
C VAL A 354 14.88 20.47 19.20
N SER A 355 14.28 19.34 19.47
CA SER A 355 14.18 18.78 20.81
C SER A 355 15.34 17.83 21.10
N THR A 356 15.73 17.71 22.37
CA THR A 356 16.77 16.77 22.79
C THR A 356 16.22 15.88 23.90
N SER A 357 16.21 14.59 23.66
CA SER A 357 15.73 13.60 24.63
C SER A 357 16.73 13.41 25.80
N ALA A 358 16.23 12.90 26.92
CA ALA A 358 17.07 12.57 28.08
C ALA A 358 18.13 11.51 27.72
N ILE A 359 19.29 11.58 28.38
CA ILE A 359 20.36 10.58 28.20
C ILE A 359 19.84 9.23 28.74
N VAL A 360 19.90 8.20 27.90
CA VAL A 360 19.71 6.81 28.31
C VAL A 360 21.04 6.29 28.85
N THR A 361 21.01 5.75 30.07
CA THR A 361 22.21 5.24 30.75
C THR A 361 22.46 3.76 30.47
N GLU A 362 21.42 3.00 30.22
CA GLU A 362 21.51 1.56 29.99
C GLU A 362 20.28 1.08 29.21
N VAL A 363 20.48 0.13 28.33
CA VAL A 363 19.41 -0.63 27.67
C VAL A 363 19.49 -2.07 28.14
N ARG A 364 18.36 -2.63 28.56
CA ARG A 364 18.21 -4.03 28.98
C ARG A 364 17.17 -4.72 28.11
N VAL A 365 17.55 -5.83 27.51
CA VAL A 365 16.65 -6.64 26.68
C VAL A 365 16.57 -8.04 27.26
N THR A 366 15.36 -8.54 27.45
CA THR A 366 15.10 -9.88 27.95
C THR A 366 15.05 -10.87 26.78
N ALA A 367 15.90 -11.89 26.87
CA ALA A 367 15.84 -13.05 25.99
C ALA A 367 14.93 -14.12 26.57
N HIS A 368 14.10 -14.74 25.74
CA HIS A 368 13.13 -15.75 26.10
C HIS A 368 13.51 -17.11 25.54
N THR A 369 13.26 -18.15 26.30
CA THR A 369 13.48 -19.56 25.87
C THR A 369 12.26 -20.40 26.24
N TYR A 370 11.76 -21.14 25.26
CA TYR A 370 10.61 -22.03 25.40
C TYR A 370 11.02 -23.47 25.11
N SER A 371 10.81 -24.39 26.03
CA SER A 371 11.24 -25.79 25.92
C SER A 371 10.14 -26.74 26.39
N THR A 372 9.94 -27.86 25.69
CA THR A 372 9.06 -28.94 26.13
C THR A 372 9.70 -29.80 27.23
N SER A 373 11.02 -29.66 27.44
CA SER A 373 11.75 -30.35 28.54
C SER A 373 12.27 -29.31 29.52
N GLY A 374 11.93 -29.43 30.80
CA GLY A 374 12.37 -28.51 31.84
C GLY A 374 11.51 -28.60 33.08
N SER A 375 11.88 -27.86 34.12
CA SER A 375 11.18 -27.77 35.39
C SER A 375 11.06 -26.30 35.82
N GLY A 376 10.41 -25.47 35.00
CA GLY A 376 10.06 -24.09 35.35
C GLY A 376 8.61 -24.00 35.82
N SER A 377 8.33 -23.05 36.72
CA SER A 377 6.97 -22.75 37.17
C SER A 377 6.19 -21.88 36.18
N ASP A 378 6.90 -21.20 35.30
CA ASP A 378 6.32 -20.38 34.22
C ASP A 378 6.17 -21.23 32.97
N THR A 379 4.94 -21.34 32.44
CA THR A 379 4.62 -22.20 31.31
C THR A 379 3.61 -21.55 30.40
N VAL A 380 3.73 -21.84 29.09
CA VAL A 380 2.72 -21.49 28.09
C VAL A 380 2.19 -22.76 27.41
N VAL A 381 0.92 -22.75 27.01
CA VAL A 381 0.29 -23.90 26.34
C VAL A 381 -0.09 -23.47 24.93
N VAL A 382 0.47 -24.14 23.93
CA VAL A 382 0.20 -23.87 22.51
C VAL A 382 -0.09 -25.17 21.78
N GLY A 383 -1.23 -25.24 21.08
CA GLY A 383 -1.64 -26.45 20.35
C GLY A 383 -1.75 -27.69 21.26
N GLY A 384 -2.13 -27.51 22.53
CA GLY A 384 -2.24 -28.59 23.52
C GLY A 384 -0.92 -29.10 24.09
N LYS A 385 0.21 -28.46 23.77
CA LYS A 385 1.55 -28.77 24.32
C LYS A 385 1.96 -27.70 25.33
N THR A 386 2.52 -28.13 26.44
CA THR A 386 3.06 -27.24 27.48
C THR A 386 4.55 -26.99 27.21
N TYR A 387 4.94 -25.72 27.27
CA TYR A 387 6.32 -25.27 27.16
C TYR A 387 6.74 -24.54 28.43
N HIS A 388 7.87 -24.91 28.98
CA HIS A 388 8.51 -24.19 30.08
C HIS A 388 9.20 -22.96 29.56
N HIS A 389 8.93 -21.82 30.18
CA HIS A 389 9.47 -20.51 29.81
C HIS A 389 10.56 -20.09 30.81
N THR A 390 11.67 -19.61 30.29
CA THR A 390 12.78 -19.04 31.08
C THR A 390 13.30 -17.79 30.37
N THR A 391 13.88 -16.89 31.15
CA THR A 391 14.39 -15.60 30.69
C THR A 391 15.84 -15.36 31.07
N ALA A 392 16.53 -14.56 30.27
CA ALA A 392 17.86 -14.03 30.57
C ALA A 392 17.97 -12.59 30.10
N VAL A 393 18.58 -11.70 30.88
CA VAL A 393 18.70 -10.28 30.56
C VAL A 393 20.08 -10.00 29.94
N THR A 394 20.10 -9.32 28.82
CA THR A 394 21.30 -8.73 28.21
C THR A 394 21.26 -7.23 28.42
N ALA A 395 22.32 -6.64 28.91
CA ALA A 395 22.40 -5.21 29.17
C ALA A 395 23.52 -4.55 28.39
N LYS A 396 23.30 -3.31 27.96
CA LYS A 396 24.31 -2.45 27.33
C LYS A 396 24.28 -1.09 27.98
N SER A 397 25.39 -0.70 28.63
CA SER A 397 25.54 0.58 29.28
C SER A 397 26.10 1.63 28.33
N ASN A 398 25.67 2.87 28.51
CA ASN A 398 26.16 4.02 27.75
C ASN A 398 27.54 4.43 28.28
N PRO A 399 28.60 4.39 27.46
CA PRO A 399 29.95 4.72 27.89
C PRO A 399 30.14 6.23 28.17
N ASN A 400 29.23 7.08 27.68
CA ASN A 400 29.32 8.54 27.80
C ASN A 400 28.66 9.11 29.06
N VAL A 401 28.14 8.25 29.96
CA VAL A 401 27.55 8.71 31.22
C VAL A 401 28.61 8.82 32.32
N THR A 402 28.38 9.74 33.24
CA THR A 402 29.24 9.94 34.44
C THR A 402 28.53 9.44 35.68
N ALA A 403 29.26 9.33 36.81
CA ALA A 403 28.70 8.93 38.10
C ALA A 403 27.60 9.89 38.62
N SER A 404 27.56 11.13 38.08
CA SER A 404 26.52 12.12 38.42
C SER A 404 25.29 12.04 37.51
N THR A 405 25.32 11.25 36.43
CA THR A 405 24.18 11.07 35.54
C THR A 405 23.09 10.26 36.25
N LYS A 406 21.86 10.80 36.26
CA LYS A 406 20.73 10.07 36.85
C LYS A 406 20.45 8.82 36.03
N PRO A 407 20.20 7.67 36.68
CA PRO A 407 19.81 6.46 35.97
C PRO A 407 18.56 6.69 35.12
N ASN A 408 18.65 6.31 33.86
CA ASN A 408 17.55 6.25 32.88
C ASN A 408 17.74 4.95 32.10
N VAL A 409 17.04 3.91 32.49
CA VAL A 409 17.18 2.56 31.94
C VAL A 409 15.98 2.24 31.08
N ILE A 410 16.26 1.83 29.84
CA ILE A 410 15.23 1.29 28.94
C ILE A 410 15.19 -0.22 29.13
N GLU A 411 14.03 -0.76 29.43
CA GLU A 411 13.82 -2.19 29.62
C GLU A 411 12.82 -2.74 28.61
N VAL A 412 13.26 -3.70 27.78
CA VAL A 412 12.43 -4.47 26.86
C VAL A 412 12.24 -5.86 27.46
N LYS A 413 11.01 -6.17 27.90
CA LYS A 413 10.68 -7.41 28.62
C LYS A 413 9.78 -8.36 27.84
N ASP A 414 8.92 -7.83 26.97
CA ASP A 414 7.82 -8.58 26.37
C ASP A 414 8.06 -9.00 24.90
N ALA A 415 9.29 -8.81 24.42
CA ALA A 415 9.68 -9.19 23.05
C ALA A 415 9.99 -10.69 22.97
N THR A 416 8.95 -11.51 22.96
CA THR A 416 9.02 -12.98 23.15
C THR A 416 9.65 -13.76 22.00
N LEU A 417 9.94 -13.12 20.85
CA LEU A 417 10.77 -13.64 19.75
C LEU A 417 12.26 -13.29 19.91
N VAL A 418 12.61 -12.49 20.93
CA VAL A 418 14.01 -12.25 21.26
C VAL A 418 14.52 -13.42 22.12
N ASN A 419 15.59 -14.04 21.68
CA ASN A 419 16.16 -15.24 22.26
C ASN A 419 17.69 -15.15 22.33
N ALA A 420 18.36 -16.16 22.85
CA ALA A 420 19.80 -16.13 23.03
C ALA A 420 20.61 -15.91 21.72
N SER A 421 20.03 -16.20 20.55
CA SER A 421 20.75 -16.05 19.25
C SER A 421 20.69 -14.61 18.72
N ASN A 422 19.63 -13.84 19.01
CA ASN A 422 19.43 -12.49 18.46
C ASN A 422 19.48 -11.36 19.51
N VAL A 423 19.42 -11.67 20.80
CA VAL A 423 19.35 -10.66 21.87
C VAL A 423 20.48 -9.64 21.83
N ALA A 424 21.72 -10.05 21.53
CA ALA A 424 22.84 -9.12 21.45
C ALA A 424 22.68 -8.09 20.35
N ALA A 425 22.22 -8.52 19.17
CA ALA A 425 21.99 -7.65 18.04
C ALA A 425 20.76 -6.73 18.24
N VAL A 426 19.68 -7.24 18.85
CA VAL A 426 18.51 -6.43 19.22
C VAL A 426 18.88 -5.40 20.27
N THR A 427 19.63 -5.77 21.33
CA THR A 427 20.10 -4.83 22.35
C THR A 427 20.96 -3.72 21.75
N GLN A 428 21.84 -4.07 20.81
CA GLN A 428 22.65 -3.07 20.10
C GLN A 428 21.77 -2.12 19.29
N HIS A 429 20.82 -2.63 18.53
CA HIS A 429 19.91 -1.84 17.69
C HIS A 429 19.06 -0.85 18.51
N VAL A 430 18.47 -1.32 19.61
CA VAL A 430 17.72 -0.47 20.54
C VAL A 430 18.62 0.57 21.17
N PHE A 431 19.84 0.18 21.56
CA PHE A 431 20.83 1.11 22.14
C PHE A 431 21.20 2.21 21.12
N ASP A 432 21.51 1.87 19.89
CA ASP A 432 21.88 2.83 18.86
C ASP A 432 20.76 3.83 18.56
N TYR A 433 19.50 3.37 18.59
CA TYR A 433 18.35 4.26 18.49
C TYR A 433 18.32 5.29 19.61
N TYR A 434 18.44 4.89 20.86
CA TYR A 434 18.41 5.81 21.99
C TYR A 434 19.66 6.71 22.14
N MET A 435 20.73 6.43 21.39
CA MET A 435 21.86 7.34 21.26
C MET A 435 21.56 8.51 20.33
N ARG A 436 20.56 8.43 19.47
CA ARG A 436 20.04 9.52 18.68
C ARG A 436 19.10 10.36 19.54
N ARG A 437 19.61 11.48 19.99
CA ARG A 437 18.91 12.26 21.01
C ARG A 437 18.20 13.48 20.49
N GLN A 438 18.39 13.81 19.22
CA GLN A 438 17.82 15.00 18.62
C GLN A 438 16.66 14.63 17.69
N THR A 439 15.56 15.36 17.86
CA THR A 439 14.42 15.32 16.95
C THR A 439 14.24 16.70 16.38
N HIS A 440 14.36 16.82 15.06
CA HIS A 440 14.13 18.06 14.32
C HIS A 440 12.73 18.03 13.69
N GLY A 441 11.84 18.88 14.22
CA GLY A 441 10.55 19.19 13.63
C GLY A 441 10.71 20.24 12.54
N VAL A 442 10.42 19.90 11.30
CA VAL A 442 10.59 20.79 10.15
C VAL A 442 9.46 20.66 9.14
N LYS A 443 9.07 21.77 8.53
CA LYS A 443 8.12 21.80 7.43
C LYS A 443 8.84 21.96 6.11
N ILE A 444 8.52 21.07 5.15
CA ILE A 444 9.18 21.04 3.84
C ILE A 444 8.17 21.18 2.69
N VAL A 445 8.64 21.66 1.54
CA VAL A 445 7.99 21.41 0.26
C VAL A 445 8.36 19.99 -0.15
N MET A 446 7.39 19.08 -0.11
CA MET A 446 7.60 17.65 -0.39
C MET A 446 7.97 17.41 -1.86
N ASP A 447 8.91 16.50 -2.11
CA ASP A 447 9.22 15.94 -3.42
C ASP A 447 8.96 14.42 -3.42
N LYS A 448 9.84 13.66 -2.78
CA LYS A 448 9.78 12.19 -2.72
C LYS A 448 9.97 11.62 -1.32
N GLU A 449 10.21 12.50 -0.37
CA GLU A 449 10.52 12.12 1.00
C GLU A 449 9.36 11.33 1.61
N MET A 450 9.71 10.23 2.31
CA MET A 450 8.79 9.37 3.02
C MET A 450 9.38 8.97 4.39
N PRO A 451 8.57 8.57 5.36
CA PRO A 451 9.08 7.98 6.58
C PRO A 451 10.02 6.79 6.29
N GLY A 452 11.15 6.75 7.01
CA GLY A 452 12.22 5.79 6.78
C GLY A 452 13.36 6.30 5.91
N ASP A 453 13.20 7.41 5.22
CA ASP A 453 14.30 8.04 4.46
C ASP A 453 15.34 8.64 5.39
N TYR A 454 16.62 8.38 5.06
CA TYR A 454 17.76 8.96 5.77
C TYR A 454 18.17 10.26 5.09
N VAL A 455 18.06 11.37 5.82
CA VAL A 455 18.18 12.72 5.25
C VAL A 455 19.11 13.63 6.07
N THR A 456 19.66 14.65 5.40
CA THR A 456 20.33 15.78 6.05
C THR A 456 19.52 17.04 5.82
N THR A 457 19.26 17.78 6.88
CA THR A 457 18.52 19.05 6.85
C THR A 457 19.22 20.12 7.69
N THR A 458 18.91 21.39 7.42
CA THR A 458 19.48 22.54 8.13
C THR A 458 18.46 23.07 9.14
N THR A 459 18.90 23.28 10.38
CA THR A 459 18.10 23.89 11.45
C THR A 459 17.90 25.41 11.23
N PRO A 460 16.97 26.06 11.93
CA PRO A 460 16.77 27.51 11.83
C PRO A 460 17.98 28.37 12.20
N TRP A 461 18.96 27.80 12.90
CA TRP A 461 20.23 28.48 13.28
C TRP A 461 21.44 27.93 12.54
N GLU A 462 21.23 27.39 11.35
CA GLU A 462 22.24 26.97 10.37
C GLU A 462 23.06 25.71 10.71
N ASP A 463 22.77 25.04 11.82
CA ASP A 463 23.36 23.71 12.10
C ASP A 463 22.73 22.65 11.20
N GLN A 464 23.47 21.58 10.92
CA GLN A 464 22.95 20.44 10.18
C GLN A 464 22.58 19.30 11.13
N ILE A 465 21.44 18.65 10.83
CA ILE A 465 21.02 17.38 11.44
C ILE A 465 20.89 16.33 10.35
N THR A 466 21.50 15.18 10.61
CA THR A 466 21.37 14.00 9.78
C THR A 466 20.62 12.92 10.56
N GLY A 467 19.55 12.39 9.99
CA GLY A 467 18.70 11.42 10.67
C GLY A 467 17.67 10.80 9.75
N THR A 468 16.85 9.96 10.35
CA THR A 468 15.74 9.26 9.66
C THR A 468 14.44 10.03 9.87
N ILE A 469 13.67 10.22 8.82
CA ILE A 469 12.29 10.73 8.91
C ILE A 469 11.44 9.67 9.60
N THR A 470 10.83 10.03 10.74
CA THR A 470 9.98 9.11 11.53
C THR A 470 8.51 9.42 11.43
N SER A 471 8.16 10.67 11.10
CA SER A 471 6.77 11.09 10.96
C SER A 471 6.64 12.15 9.89
N MET A 472 5.55 12.08 9.12
CA MET A 472 5.18 13.08 8.13
C MET A 472 3.68 13.34 8.16
N THR A 473 3.28 14.61 8.32
CA THR A 473 1.90 15.05 8.05
C THR A 473 1.88 15.80 6.72
N ILE A 474 1.30 15.17 5.70
CA ILE A 474 1.33 15.62 4.30
C ILE A 474 0.01 16.33 3.98
N LYS A 475 0.08 17.64 3.65
CA LYS A 475 -1.09 18.45 3.26
C LYS A 475 -1.08 18.65 1.75
N LEU A 476 -2.09 18.12 1.07
CA LEU A 476 -2.19 18.11 -0.39
C LEU A 476 -3.13 19.19 -0.96
N SER A 477 -3.76 20.00 -0.12
CA SER A 477 -4.76 21.02 -0.53
C SER A 477 -4.16 22.27 -1.22
N GLY A 478 -2.85 22.28 -1.48
CA GLY A 478 -2.17 23.40 -2.11
C GLY A 478 -0.87 23.00 -2.80
N ILE A 479 0.24 23.60 -2.39
CA ILE A 479 1.57 23.03 -2.64
C ILE A 479 1.70 21.86 -1.68
N ALA A 480 2.13 20.71 -2.18
CA ALA A 480 2.39 19.56 -1.32
C ALA A 480 3.46 19.93 -0.28
N ALA A 481 3.01 20.10 0.93
CA ALA A 481 3.87 20.45 2.07
C ALA A 481 3.74 19.35 3.11
N ALA A 482 4.87 18.97 3.71
CA ALA A 482 4.91 17.99 4.78
C ALA A 482 5.53 18.61 6.03
N GLU A 483 4.91 18.35 7.18
CA GLU A 483 5.48 18.57 8.49
C GLU A 483 6.17 17.26 8.88
N CYS A 484 7.50 17.30 9.07
CA CYS A 484 8.31 16.09 9.26
C CYS A 484 8.98 16.13 10.64
N GLU A 485 9.11 14.95 11.25
CA GLU A 485 10.02 14.72 12.37
C GLU A 485 11.22 13.88 11.90
N ILE A 486 12.43 14.37 12.17
CA ILE A 486 13.68 13.71 11.80
C ILE A 486 14.44 13.39 13.09
N VAL A 487 14.61 12.10 13.35
CA VAL A 487 15.35 11.59 14.52
C VAL A 487 16.78 11.28 14.12
N GLY A 488 17.74 11.98 14.74
CA GLY A 488 19.13 11.85 14.34
C GLY A 488 20.13 12.44 15.34
N MET A 489 21.28 12.81 14.80
CA MET A 489 22.36 13.47 15.54
C MET A 489 22.79 14.74 14.79
N GLY A 490 22.96 15.85 15.52
CA GLY A 490 23.56 17.06 14.96
C GLY A 490 25.09 16.96 14.92
N ALA A 491 25.70 17.82 14.09
CA ALA A 491 27.16 17.85 13.91
C ALA A 491 27.96 18.18 15.19
N SER A 492 27.29 18.61 16.26
CA SER A 492 27.87 19.01 17.55
C SER A 492 27.40 18.21 18.75
N ALA A 493 26.86 17.01 18.54
CA ALA A 493 26.39 16.13 19.62
C ALA A 493 27.49 15.24 20.20
#